data_1f3824cd909299230a44b1aba307c1e0
#
_entry.id   1f3824cd909299230a44b1aba307c1e0
#
_cell.length_a   1.000
_cell.length_b   1.000
_cell.length_c   1.000
_cell.angle_alpha   90.00
_cell.angle_beta   90.00
_cell.angle_gamma   90.00
#
_symmetry.space_group_name_H-M   'P 1'
#
loop_
_entity.id
_entity.type
_entity.pdbx_description
1 polymer ?
#
loop_
_entity_poly.entity_id
_entity_poly.type
_entity_poly.pdbx_seq_one_letter_code
_entity_poly.pdbx_strand_id
1 'polypeptide(L)'
;MKANLKGADFTAANLDEVNLRQTNWEGAILSQASLQRVDLEESQLNEAILKRADLTEADLVRADLRYADLTEAIFCRVALELANLVGADLSSATLKRASLFQADLEGAVLYDTNLVETDLRYANFKDTQLMGADFSGSGVKKACFTEAQWLTCQQKQWLRANGALNIPT
;
A
#
# COMPACT_ATOMS: atom_id res chain seq x y z
N MET A 1 -25.60 -9.93 3.74
CA MET A 1 -24.63 -10.38 4.75
C MET A 1 -23.25 -10.13 4.16
N LYS A 2 -22.33 -9.51 4.91
CA LYS A 2 -20.92 -9.37 4.48
C LYS A 2 -20.27 -10.75 4.63
N ALA A 3 -19.55 -11.23 3.61
CA ALA A 3 -18.84 -12.50 3.72
C ALA A 3 -17.76 -12.41 4.80
N ASN A 4 -17.57 -13.49 5.55
CA ASN A 4 -16.51 -13.62 6.54
C ASN A 4 -15.53 -14.71 6.06
N LEU A 5 -14.35 -14.28 5.66
CA LEU A 5 -13.28 -15.11 5.10
C LEU A 5 -12.02 -15.05 5.99
N LYS A 6 -12.21 -14.68 7.28
CA LYS A 6 -11.14 -14.58 8.27
C LYS A 6 -10.33 -15.87 8.34
N GLY A 7 -9.00 -15.74 8.17
CA GLY A 7 -8.05 -16.85 8.24
C GLY A 7 -8.18 -17.89 7.13
N ALA A 8 -9.03 -17.65 6.11
CA ALA A 8 -9.18 -18.59 5.00
C ALA A 8 -7.95 -18.62 4.10
N ASP A 9 -7.65 -19.75 3.49
CA ASP A 9 -6.52 -19.92 2.57
C ASP A 9 -7.01 -19.89 1.12
N PHE A 10 -6.57 -18.86 0.41
CA PHE A 10 -6.80 -18.58 -1.01
C PHE A 10 -5.47 -18.52 -1.78
N THR A 11 -4.44 -19.23 -1.32
CA THR A 11 -3.15 -19.24 -2.00
C THR A 11 -3.30 -19.60 -3.47
N ALA A 12 -2.75 -18.77 -4.34
CA ALA A 12 -2.80 -18.90 -5.80
C ALA A 12 -4.22 -18.97 -6.40
N ALA A 13 -5.27 -18.58 -5.65
CA ALA A 13 -6.63 -18.52 -6.17
C ALA A 13 -6.78 -17.43 -7.22
N ASN A 14 -7.74 -17.61 -8.14
CA ASN A 14 -8.17 -16.55 -9.05
C ASN A 14 -9.46 -15.91 -8.50
N LEU A 15 -9.35 -14.61 -8.15
CA LEU A 15 -10.44 -13.77 -7.64
C LEU A 15 -10.62 -12.52 -8.51
N ASP A 16 -10.17 -12.56 -9.77
CA ASP A 16 -10.23 -11.42 -10.68
C ASP A 16 -11.68 -10.94 -10.88
N GLU A 17 -11.84 -9.62 -10.86
CA GLU A 17 -13.11 -8.94 -11.11
C GLU A 17 -14.26 -9.30 -10.12
N VAL A 18 -13.95 -10.00 -9.01
CA VAL A 18 -14.96 -10.36 -8.00
C VAL A 18 -15.29 -9.13 -7.15
N ASN A 19 -16.58 -8.96 -6.83
CA ASN A 19 -16.98 -7.96 -5.85
C ASN A 19 -16.90 -8.53 -4.42
N LEU A 20 -15.94 -8.01 -3.65
CA LEU A 20 -15.65 -8.40 -2.28
C LEU A 20 -15.70 -7.19 -1.31
N ARG A 21 -16.50 -6.18 -1.67
CA ARG A 21 -16.67 -4.97 -0.85
C ARG A 21 -17.11 -5.32 0.57
N GLN A 22 -16.49 -4.62 1.52
CA GLN A 22 -16.87 -4.70 2.94
C GLN A 22 -16.81 -6.13 3.51
N THR A 23 -15.99 -7.01 2.96
CA THR A 23 -15.78 -8.39 3.44
C THR A 23 -14.67 -8.45 4.48
N ASN A 24 -14.68 -9.49 5.30
CA ASN A 24 -13.66 -9.71 6.33
C ASN A 24 -12.65 -10.77 5.87
N TRP A 25 -11.40 -10.36 5.67
CA TRP A 25 -10.23 -11.14 5.28
C TRP A 25 -9.13 -11.10 6.34
N GLU A 26 -9.48 -10.73 7.58
CA GLU A 26 -8.49 -10.64 8.67
C GLU A 26 -7.67 -11.94 8.76
N GLY A 27 -6.33 -11.82 8.66
CA GLY A 27 -5.41 -12.96 8.72
C GLY A 27 -5.56 -13.98 7.58
N ALA A 28 -6.32 -13.69 6.50
CA ALA A 28 -6.45 -14.61 5.36
C ALA A 28 -5.13 -14.73 4.59
N ILE A 29 -4.92 -15.88 3.95
CA ILE A 29 -3.74 -16.16 3.12
C ILE A 29 -4.14 -16.03 1.65
N LEU A 30 -3.59 -15.02 0.98
CA LEU A 30 -3.82 -14.67 -0.42
C LEU A 30 -2.50 -14.67 -1.22
N SER A 31 -1.49 -15.41 -0.72
CA SER A 31 -0.18 -15.45 -1.36
C SER A 31 -0.29 -15.92 -2.81
N GLN A 32 0.32 -15.17 -3.75
CA GLN A 32 0.30 -15.45 -5.19
C GLN A 32 -1.10 -15.49 -5.82
N ALA A 33 -2.14 -15.02 -5.13
CA ALA A 33 -3.49 -14.93 -5.69
C ALA A 33 -3.55 -13.88 -6.81
N SER A 34 -4.40 -14.13 -7.81
CA SER A 34 -4.80 -13.14 -8.79
C SER A 34 -6.04 -12.40 -8.27
N LEU A 35 -5.89 -11.09 -8.09
CA LEU A 35 -6.90 -10.17 -7.54
C LEU A 35 -7.07 -8.97 -8.49
N GLN A 36 -6.84 -9.16 -9.80
CA GLN A 36 -6.89 -8.08 -10.77
C GLN A 36 -8.32 -7.53 -10.87
N ARG A 37 -8.44 -6.21 -10.80
CA ARG A 37 -9.72 -5.49 -10.86
C ARG A 37 -10.76 -5.96 -9.83
N VAL A 38 -10.32 -6.59 -8.73
CA VAL A 38 -11.19 -6.96 -7.60
C VAL A 38 -11.69 -5.70 -6.90
N ASP A 39 -12.93 -5.72 -6.44
CA ASP A 39 -13.49 -4.66 -5.60
C ASP A 39 -13.43 -5.08 -4.11
N LEU A 40 -12.48 -4.51 -3.37
CA LEU A 40 -12.24 -4.71 -1.94
C LEU A 40 -12.47 -3.43 -1.13
N GLU A 41 -13.25 -2.47 -1.67
CA GLU A 41 -13.55 -1.23 -0.96
C GLU A 41 -14.12 -1.50 0.44
N GLU A 42 -13.59 -0.77 1.44
CA GLU A 42 -13.98 -0.89 2.86
C GLU A 42 -13.82 -2.32 3.44
N SER A 43 -13.02 -3.20 2.84
CA SER A 43 -12.77 -4.54 3.35
C SER A 43 -11.74 -4.54 4.50
N GLN A 44 -11.78 -5.58 5.34
CA GLN A 44 -10.85 -5.80 6.44
C GLN A 44 -9.80 -6.83 6.00
N LEU A 45 -8.57 -6.39 5.75
CA LEU A 45 -7.42 -7.19 5.33
C LEU A 45 -6.27 -7.08 6.35
N ASN A 46 -6.58 -6.63 7.58
CA ASN A 46 -5.55 -6.53 8.63
C ASN A 46 -4.93 -7.91 8.89
N GLU A 47 -3.59 -7.92 9.00
CA GLU A 47 -2.79 -9.15 9.18
C GLU A 47 -2.90 -10.17 8.03
N ALA A 48 -3.55 -9.83 6.91
CA ALA A 48 -3.63 -10.72 5.76
C ALA A 48 -2.26 -10.90 5.07
N ILE A 49 -2.03 -12.06 4.45
CA ILE A 49 -0.80 -12.40 3.75
C ILE A 49 -1.07 -12.36 2.24
N LEU A 50 -0.67 -11.27 1.59
CA LEU A 50 -0.83 -11.03 0.15
C LEU A 50 0.52 -11.09 -0.60
N LYS A 51 1.47 -11.83 -0.05
CA LYS A 51 2.80 -11.95 -0.65
C LYS A 51 2.73 -12.39 -2.11
N ARG A 52 3.34 -11.59 -3.02
CA ARG A 52 3.32 -11.82 -4.48
C ARG A 52 1.93 -11.88 -5.10
N ALA A 53 0.90 -11.39 -4.44
CA ALA A 53 -0.43 -11.28 -5.03
C ALA A 53 -0.44 -10.21 -6.13
N ASP A 54 -1.25 -10.39 -7.16
CA ASP A 54 -1.46 -9.40 -8.22
C ASP A 54 -2.80 -8.68 -8.00
N LEU A 55 -2.72 -7.42 -7.56
CA LEU A 55 -3.88 -6.55 -7.33
C LEU A 55 -3.98 -5.46 -8.42
N THR A 56 -3.42 -5.69 -9.61
CA THR A 56 -3.45 -4.69 -10.69
C THR A 56 -4.87 -4.18 -10.93
N GLU A 57 -5.03 -2.85 -10.91
CA GLU A 57 -6.32 -2.15 -11.11
C GLU A 57 -7.40 -2.47 -10.06
N ALA A 58 -7.06 -3.06 -8.92
CA ALA A 58 -8.02 -3.34 -7.84
C ALA A 58 -8.48 -2.06 -7.14
N ASP A 59 -9.67 -2.10 -6.53
CA ASP A 59 -10.22 -1.06 -5.67
C ASP A 59 -10.09 -1.48 -4.20
N LEU A 60 -9.24 -0.77 -3.45
CA LEU A 60 -9.02 -0.92 -2.01
C LEU A 60 -9.28 0.40 -1.27
N VAL A 61 -10.12 1.27 -1.81
CA VAL A 61 -10.48 2.53 -1.14
C VAL A 61 -11.01 2.25 0.26
N ARG A 62 -10.44 2.92 1.27
CA ARG A 62 -10.74 2.72 2.70
C ARG A 62 -10.56 1.30 3.23
N ALA A 63 -9.83 0.42 2.54
CA ALA A 63 -9.51 -0.90 3.06
C ALA A 63 -8.61 -0.81 4.29
N ASP A 64 -8.76 -1.74 5.22
CA ASP A 64 -7.90 -1.91 6.37
C ASP A 64 -6.84 -2.98 6.10
N LEU A 65 -5.60 -2.55 5.83
CA LEU A 65 -4.44 -3.38 5.52
C LEU A 65 -3.39 -3.33 6.63
N ARG A 66 -3.78 -2.97 7.85
CA ARG A 66 -2.83 -2.86 8.96
C ARG A 66 -2.09 -4.17 9.19
N TYR A 67 -0.77 -4.07 9.32
CA TYR A 67 0.12 -5.21 9.58
C TYR A 67 0.03 -6.33 8.52
N ALA A 68 -0.50 -6.06 7.34
CA ALA A 68 -0.54 -7.03 6.26
C ALA A 68 0.87 -7.27 5.67
N ASP A 69 1.14 -8.52 5.26
CA ASP A 69 2.31 -8.86 4.46
C ASP A 69 1.98 -8.66 2.97
N LEU A 70 2.49 -7.57 2.41
CA LEU A 70 2.32 -7.17 1.01
C LEU A 70 3.64 -7.32 0.23
N THR A 71 4.59 -8.11 0.76
CA THR A 71 5.92 -8.24 0.16
C THR A 71 5.84 -8.77 -1.27
N GLU A 72 6.58 -8.12 -2.18
CA GLU A 72 6.63 -8.46 -3.61
C GLU A 72 5.27 -8.39 -4.35
N ALA A 73 4.21 -7.83 -3.73
CA ALA A 73 2.88 -7.72 -4.35
C ALA A 73 2.84 -6.66 -5.45
N ILE A 74 1.93 -6.83 -6.41
CA ILE A 74 1.76 -5.95 -7.56
C ILE A 74 0.50 -5.10 -7.36
N PHE A 75 0.69 -3.80 -7.15
CA PHE A 75 -0.35 -2.80 -6.96
C PHE A 75 -0.38 -1.76 -8.10
N CYS A 76 -0.12 -2.18 -9.33
CA CYS A 76 -0.12 -1.25 -10.45
C CYS A 76 -1.51 -0.66 -10.69
N ARG A 77 -1.62 0.69 -10.68
CA ARG A 77 -2.88 1.43 -10.88
C ARG A 77 -4.00 1.10 -9.89
N VAL A 78 -3.66 0.65 -8.69
CA VAL A 78 -4.61 0.35 -7.60
C VAL A 78 -5.15 1.64 -6.99
N ALA A 79 -6.42 1.64 -6.61
CA ALA A 79 -7.02 2.66 -5.77
C ALA A 79 -6.85 2.27 -4.28
N LEU A 80 -6.07 3.07 -3.53
CA LEU A 80 -5.78 2.91 -2.09
C LEU A 80 -6.09 4.21 -1.32
N GLU A 81 -6.98 5.05 -1.85
CA GLU A 81 -7.35 6.29 -1.21
C GLU A 81 -7.93 6.02 0.17
N LEU A 82 -7.44 6.76 1.18
CA LEU A 82 -7.89 6.62 2.57
C LEU A 82 -7.66 5.20 3.16
N ALA A 83 -6.92 4.32 2.49
CA ALA A 83 -6.60 3.00 3.03
C ALA A 83 -5.70 3.11 4.27
N ASN A 84 -5.84 2.16 5.19
CA ASN A 84 -5.01 2.06 6.37
C ASN A 84 -3.96 0.96 6.19
N LEU A 85 -2.70 1.38 6.02
CA LEU A 85 -1.52 0.53 5.81
C LEU A 85 -0.54 0.60 7.00
N VAL A 86 -1.02 1.02 8.18
CA VAL A 86 -0.18 1.15 9.39
C VAL A 86 0.54 -0.17 9.68
N GLY A 87 1.87 -0.11 9.74
CA GLY A 87 2.72 -1.27 10.04
C GLY A 87 2.76 -2.35 8.96
N ALA A 88 2.17 -2.13 7.78
CA ALA A 88 2.23 -3.11 6.68
C ALA A 88 3.65 -3.25 6.12
N ASP A 89 4.00 -4.43 5.61
CA ASP A 89 5.25 -4.68 4.89
C ASP A 89 5.01 -4.67 3.38
N LEU A 90 5.50 -3.62 2.71
CA LEU A 90 5.42 -3.38 1.27
C LEU A 90 6.78 -3.61 0.59
N SER A 91 7.73 -4.30 1.24
CA SER A 91 9.06 -4.49 0.70
C SER A 91 9.02 -5.14 -0.68
N SER A 92 9.74 -4.56 -1.64
CA SER A 92 9.79 -4.98 -3.04
C SER A 92 8.44 -4.95 -3.78
N ALA A 93 7.40 -4.37 -3.20
CA ALA A 93 6.11 -4.21 -3.87
C ALA A 93 6.19 -3.16 -5.00
N THR A 94 5.32 -3.30 -6.00
CA THR A 94 5.20 -2.35 -7.10
C THR A 94 3.88 -1.59 -7.02
N LEU A 95 3.94 -0.29 -6.67
CA LEU A 95 2.78 0.61 -6.59
C LEU A 95 2.73 1.62 -7.74
N LYS A 96 3.35 1.28 -8.86
CA LYS A 96 3.42 2.19 -10.01
C LYS A 96 2.04 2.67 -10.45
N ARG A 97 1.86 4.01 -10.51
CA ARG A 97 0.61 4.68 -10.86
C ARG A 97 -0.58 4.37 -9.92
N ALA A 98 -0.34 3.87 -8.74
CA ALA A 98 -1.37 3.71 -7.72
C ALA A 98 -1.79 5.07 -7.16
N SER A 99 -2.97 5.11 -6.55
CA SER A 99 -3.42 6.26 -5.77
C SER A 99 -3.43 5.91 -4.28
N LEU A 100 -2.56 6.58 -3.51
CA LEU A 100 -2.51 6.51 -2.05
C LEU A 100 -2.91 7.87 -1.44
N PHE A 101 -3.79 8.61 -2.11
CA PHE A 101 -4.26 9.89 -1.62
C PHE A 101 -4.85 9.75 -0.21
N GLN A 102 -4.28 10.48 0.75
CA GLN A 102 -4.66 10.41 2.17
C GLN A 102 -4.55 9.01 2.82
N ALA A 103 -3.80 8.07 2.25
CA ALA A 103 -3.53 6.79 2.89
C ALA A 103 -2.66 6.95 4.14
N ASP A 104 -2.84 6.06 5.10
CA ASP A 104 -2.03 6.01 6.31
C ASP A 104 -1.02 4.86 6.24
N LEU A 105 0.27 5.20 6.14
CA LEU A 105 1.39 4.25 6.09
C LEU A 105 2.27 4.35 7.35
N GLU A 106 1.76 4.89 8.47
CA GLU A 106 2.58 5.05 9.69
C GLU A 106 3.26 3.73 10.08
N GLY A 107 4.57 3.77 10.25
CA GLY A 107 5.38 2.61 10.63
C GLY A 107 5.52 1.52 9.56
N ALA A 108 5.01 1.71 8.35
CA ALA A 108 5.13 0.72 7.29
C ALA A 108 6.58 0.54 6.80
N VAL A 109 6.88 -0.65 6.29
CA VAL A 109 8.18 -0.99 5.68
C VAL A 109 8.04 -0.96 4.16
N LEU A 110 8.88 -0.13 3.50
CA LEU A 110 8.85 0.09 2.05
C LEU A 110 10.27 -0.11 1.44
N TYR A 111 10.98 -1.15 1.84
CA TYR A 111 12.30 -1.43 1.27
C TYR A 111 12.18 -1.79 -0.21
N ASP A 112 12.99 -1.10 -1.04
CA ASP A 112 13.03 -1.31 -2.50
C ASP A 112 11.65 -1.23 -3.18
N THR A 113 10.70 -0.52 -2.57
CA THR A 113 9.34 -0.35 -3.09
C THR A 113 9.32 0.60 -4.28
N ASN A 114 8.65 0.20 -5.36
CA ASN A 114 8.46 1.04 -6.54
C ASN A 114 7.20 1.91 -6.40
N LEU A 115 7.40 3.21 -6.13
CA LEU A 115 6.34 4.23 -6.00
C LEU A 115 6.32 5.18 -7.22
N VAL A 116 6.87 4.77 -8.36
CA VAL A 116 6.97 5.61 -9.56
C VAL A 116 5.58 6.07 -10.05
N GLU A 117 5.44 7.37 -10.31
CA GLU A 117 4.20 7.98 -10.81
C GLU A 117 2.98 7.80 -9.87
N THR A 118 3.19 7.54 -8.58
CA THR A 118 2.14 7.30 -7.58
C THR A 118 1.59 8.62 -7.02
N ASP A 119 0.30 8.68 -6.76
CA ASP A 119 -0.30 9.82 -6.04
C ASP A 119 -0.20 9.59 -4.52
N LEU A 120 0.75 10.28 -3.88
CA LEU A 120 1.01 10.21 -2.44
C LEU A 120 0.57 11.49 -1.71
N ARG A 121 -0.24 12.34 -2.35
CA ARG A 121 -0.65 13.62 -1.75
C ARG A 121 -1.41 13.38 -0.46
N TYR A 122 -1.01 14.11 0.60
CA TYR A 122 -1.56 14.01 1.94
C TYR A 122 -1.38 12.64 2.63
N ALA A 123 -0.64 11.70 2.06
CA ALA A 123 -0.37 10.42 2.71
C ALA A 123 0.52 10.60 3.96
N ASN A 124 0.34 9.74 4.94
CA ASN A 124 1.13 9.72 6.17
C ASN A 124 2.24 8.67 6.07
N PHE A 125 3.50 9.14 6.00
CA PHE A 125 4.73 8.32 6.00
C PHE A 125 5.50 8.47 7.33
N LYS A 126 4.81 8.76 8.43
CA LYS A 126 5.45 8.87 9.73
C LYS A 126 6.07 7.53 10.14
N ASP A 127 7.29 7.57 10.69
CA ASP A 127 8.03 6.38 11.18
C ASP A 127 8.27 5.27 10.13
N THR A 128 8.07 5.55 8.84
CA THR A 128 8.26 4.56 7.75
C THR A 128 9.73 4.25 7.48
N GLN A 129 10.00 3.06 6.95
CA GLN A 129 11.30 2.60 6.51
C GLN A 129 11.38 2.61 4.98
N LEU A 130 12.22 3.47 4.38
CA LEU A 130 12.19 3.84 2.97
C LEU A 130 13.50 3.51 2.21
N MET A 131 14.31 2.58 2.72
CA MET A 131 15.55 2.20 2.04
C MET A 131 15.27 1.69 0.63
N GLY A 132 15.88 2.31 -0.38
CA GLY A 132 15.70 1.91 -1.79
C GLY A 132 14.36 2.28 -2.44
N ALA A 133 13.42 2.89 -1.72
CA ALA A 133 12.14 3.29 -2.29
C ALA A 133 12.30 4.32 -3.43
N ASP A 134 11.59 4.12 -4.54
CA ASP A 134 11.65 5.01 -5.72
C ASP A 134 10.39 5.87 -5.83
N PHE A 135 10.54 7.18 -5.59
CA PHE A 135 9.48 8.19 -5.67
C PHE A 135 9.42 8.92 -7.02
N SER A 136 10.13 8.47 -8.05
CA SER A 136 10.24 9.18 -9.32
C SER A 136 8.87 9.49 -9.93
N GLY A 137 8.62 10.76 -10.21
CA GLY A 137 7.37 11.22 -10.82
C GLY A 137 6.14 11.19 -9.90
N SER A 138 6.29 10.88 -8.60
CA SER A 138 5.17 10.82 -7.66
C SER A 138 4.67 12.19 -7.26
N GLY A 139 3.38 12.29 -6.95
CA GLY A 139 2.79 13.47 -6.32
C GLY A 139 2.91 13.38 -4.80
N VAL A 140 3.78 14.18 -4.16
CA VAL A 140 4.04 14.12 -2.71
C VAL A 140 3.57 15.37 -1.95
N LYS A 141 2.80 16.24 -2.57
CA LYS A 141 2.35 17.49 -1.95
C LYS A 141 1.59 17.23 -0.66
N LYS A 142 2.08 17.80 0.44
CA LYS A 142 1.55 17.62 1.79
C LYS A 142 1.61 16.18 2.35
N ALA A 143 2.32 15.25 1.71
CA ALA A 143 2.66 13.99 2.35
C ALA A 143 3.60 14.25 3.56
N CYS A 144 3.36 13.56 4.67
CA CYS A 144 4.08 13.76 5.93
C CYS A 144 5.14 12.68 6.13
N PHE A 145 6.42 13.07 6.30
CA PHE A 145 7.55 12.16 6.47
C PHE A 145 8.20 12.29 7.86
N THR A 146 7.44 12.62 8.90
CA THR A 146 7.94 12.72 10.27
C THR A 146 8.63 11.40 10.66
N GLU A 147 9.89 11.48 11.14
CA GLU A 147 10.71 10.32 11.59
C GLU A 147 10.87 9.20 10.52
N ALA A 148 10.56 9.46 9.24
CA ALA A 148 10.82 8.53 8.15
C ALA A 148 12.32 8.25 8.01
N GLN A 149 12.70 6.98 7.83
CA GLN A 149 14.08 6.52 7.89
C GLN A 149 14.62 6.13 6.50
N TRP A 150 15.95 6.13 6.37
CA TRP A 150 16.71 5.65 5.21
C TRP A 150 16.50 6.44 3.90
N LEU A 151 15.96 7.66 3.99
CA LEU A 151 15.92 8.59 2.86
C LEU A 151 17.33 9.10 2.53
N THR A 152 17.74 9.02 1.27
CA THR A 152 18.97 9.62 0.79
C THR A 152 18.92 11.15 0.80
N CYS A 153 20.06 11.83 0.81
CA CYS A 153 20.11 13.29 0.72
C CYS A 153 19.36 13.82 -0.53
N GLN A 154 19.49 13.12 -1.65
CA GLN A 154 18.81 13.50 -2.89
C GLN A 154 17.28 13.37 -2.78
N GLN A 155 16.77 12.28 -2.20
CA GLN A 155 15.35 12.09 -1.94
C GLN A 155 14.81 13.17 -1.01
N LYS A 156 15.52 13.47 0.10
CA LYS A 156 15.11 14.54 1.04
C LYS A 156 15.00 15.90 0.35
N GLN A 157 15.97 16.25 -0.51
CA GLN A 157 15.92 17.50 -1.29
C GLN A 157 14.73 17.51 -2.24
N TRP A 158 14.52 16.42 -2.96
CA TRP A 158 13.43 16.30 -3.92
C TRP A 158 12.05 16.37 -3.23
N LEU A 159 11.86 15.66 -2.11
CA LEU A 159 10.62 15.68 -1.32
C LEU A 159 10.30 17.10 -0.84
N ARG A 160 11.29 17.84 -0.30
CA ARG A 160 11.12 19.25 0.12
C ARG A 160 10.72 20.14 -1.05
N ALA A 161 11.38 20.02 -2.19
CA ALA A 161 11.09 20.79 -3.39
C ALA A 161 9.69 20.53 -3.96
N ASN A 162 9.13 19.33 -3.74
CA ASN A 162 7.81 18.93 -4.21
C ASN A 162 6.69 19.07 -3.16
N GLY A 163 6.97 19.77 -2.04
CA GLY A 163 5.96 20.17 -1.05
C GLY A 163 5.56 19.09 -0.06
N ALA A 164 6.38 18.09 0.15
CA ALA A 164 6.26 17.16 1.27
C ALA A 164 6.59 17.86 2.61
N LEU A 165 6.08 17.34 3.71
CA LEU A 165 6.15 17.93 5.04
C LEU A 165 7.05 17.10 5.97
N ASN A 166 7.65 17.77 6.98
CA ASN A 166 8.35 17.15 8.09
C ASN A 166 9.45 16.16 7.66
N ILE A 167 10.18 16.50 6.60
CA ILE A 167 11.29 15.66 6.10
C ILE A 167 12.41 15.64 7.16
N PRO A 168 12.85 14.47 7.63
CA PRO A 168 13.92 14.37 8.61
C PRO A 168 15.22 15.06 8.15
N THR A 169 16.02 15.55 9.09
CA THR A 169 17.31 16.21 8.83
C THR A 169 18.37 15.25 8.33
#